data_dd8677db05cfaf6a67cb2f7dc0fdea5a
#
_entry.id   dd8677db05cfaf6a67cb2f7dc0fdea5a
#
_cell.length_a   1.000
_cell.length_b   1.000
_cell.length_c   1.000
_cell.angle_alpha   90.00
_cell.angle_beta   90.00
_cell.angle_gamma   90.00
#
_symmetry.space_group_name_H-M   'P 1'
#
loop_
_entity.id
_entity.type
_entity.pdbx_description
1 polymer ?
#
loop_
_entity_poly.entity_id
_entity_poly.type
_entity_poly.pdbx_seq_one_letter_code
_entity_poly.pdbx_strand_id
1 'polypeptide(L)'
;MIPITTFSSLDVAVFGLGASGNATALALMAGGARVAAWDDSEAGRDGAAKAGIPLVDLRVEDWSRFAALVLSPGVPLTHPEPHWTVEKARAADVEIIGDIELFCRERRGVCPESLFIAITGTNGKSTTTALIAHVLKEAGRDVQLGGNIGCAVLTLEPLTIERVYVVECSSFQIDLTPSINPSVGVLLNVTPDHLDRHGTMENYAAVKERLVAGADKAAIVTDDDWTRAVAEKYRPIGKKILTASTLATADITFSGSTIFFRKEPVADVASVASLRGRHNGENACAAYGALRLAGMRDAEIVPHLLTYPGLAHRMEEVGRLGDTLFINDSKATNAESTQKALATWPAGIHIILGGKAKDGGIEALRPYFPRIAKAYLIGAAAETFAATLGSDVPHEICQTMDVAVARATHEALVSGAAQSIVLLSPAC
;
A
#
# COMPACT_ATOMS: atom_id res chain seq x y z
N MET A 1 2.04 21.25 -3.50
CA MET A 1 1.01 21.03 -2.46
C MET A 1 -0.35 21.43 -3.02
N ILE A 2 -1.38 20.63 -2.81
CA ILE A 2 -2.77 20.89 -3.22
C ILE A 2 -3.43 21.74 -2.13
N PRO A 3 -3.77 23.03 -2.39
CA PRO A 3 -4.53 23.82 -1.42
C PRO A 3 -5.98 23.31 -1.35
N ILE A 4 -6.55 23.24 -0.13
CA ILE A 4 -7.93 22.75 0.08
C ILE A 4 -8.86 23.93 0.22
N THR A 5 -9.43 24.39 -0.90
CA THR A 5 -10.31 25.56 -0.97
C THR A 5 -11.74 25.27 -0.59
N THR A 6 -12.15 24.00 -0.64
CA THR A 6 -13.50 23.55 -0.26
C THR A 6 -13.87 23.80 1.21
N PHE A 7 -12.88 24.08 2.06
CA PHE A 7 -13.05 24.47 3.47
C PHE A 7 -12.66 25.94 3.74
N SER A 8 -12.55 26.77 2.70
CA SER A 8 -12.16 28.17 2.86
C SER A 8 -13.11 28.90 3.84
N SER A 9 -12.53 29.67 4.77
CA SER A 9 -13.22 30.41 5.83
C SER A 9 -13.98 29.57 6.86
N LEU A 10 -13.83 28.23 6.84
CA LEU A 10 -14.41 27.34 7.85
C LEU A 10 -13.39 27.01 8.94
N ASP A 11 -13.87 26.70 10.13
CA ASP A 11 -13.06 26.17 11.21
C ASP A 11 -12.93 24.65 11.04
N VAL A 12 -11.69 24.14 11.05
CA VAL A 12 -11.39 22.71 10.85
C VAL A 12 -10.48 22.23 11.96
N ALA A 13 -10.90 21.20 12.68
CA ALA A 13 -10.06 20.48 13.60
C ALA A 13 -9.18 19.47 12.87
N VAL A 14 -7.87 19.44 13.17
CA VAL A 14 -6.92 18.44 12.62
C VAL A 14 -6.29 17.70 13.79
N PHE A 15 -6.41 16.38 13.81
CA PHE A 15 -5.82 15.56 14.85
C PHE A 15 -4.88 14.47 14.31
N GLY A 16 -3.71 14.34 14.97
CA GLY A 16 -2.62 13.46 14.56
C GLY A 16 -1.64 14.18 13.62
N LEU A 17 -0.57 14.75 14.19
CA LEU A 17 0.39 15.63 13.51
C LEU A 17 1.66 14.89 13.07
N GLY A 18 1.48 13.69 12.52
CA GLY A 18 2.49 13.00 11.73
C GLY A 18 2.65 13.64 10.33
N ALA A 19 3.34 12.95 9.42
CA ALA A 19 3.60 13.48 8.08
C ALA A 19 2.31 13.85 7.31
N SER A 20 1.28 12.98 7.34
CA SER A 20 -0.01 13.24 6.68
C SER A 20 -0.78 14.39 7.35
N GLY A 21 -0.84 14.41 8.70
CA GLY A 21 -1.55 15.46 9.43
C GLY A 21 -0.94 16.85 9.26
N ASN A 22 0.38 16.97 9.28
CA ASN A 22 1.07 18.24 9.00
C ASN A 22 0.80 18.70 7.56
N ALA A 23 0.88 17.80 6.57
CA ALA A 23 0.56 18.12 5.19
C ALA A 23 -0.90 18.59 5.05
N THR A 24 -1.81 17.94 5.75
CA THR A 24 -3.24 18.29 5.79
C THR A 24 -3.47 19.68 6.37
N ALA A 25 -2.88 19.98 7.53
CA ALA A 25 -3.03 21.28 8.16
C ALA A 25 -2.51 22.40 7.25
N LEU A 26 -1.33 22.23 6.65
CA LEU A 26 -0.75 23.19 5.73
C LEU A 26 -1.61 23.39 4.46
N ALA A 27 -2.15 22.30 3.88
CA ALA A 27 -3.02 22.35 2.71
C ALA A 27 -4.35 23.08 2.99
N LEU A 28 -4.95 22.86 4.17
CA LEU A 28 -6.14 23.56 4.63
C LEU A 28 -5.87 25.06 4.84
N MET A 29 -4.76 25.40 5.51
CA MET A 29 -4.33 26.79 5.69
C MET A 29 -4.09 27.49 4.35
N ALA A 30 -3.40 26.83 3.43
CA ALA A 30 -3.15 27.35 2.09
C ALA A 30 -4.45 27.57 1.28
N GLY A 31 -5.51 26.81 1.55
CA GLY A 31 -6.85 26.95 0.98
C GLY A 31 -7.74 27.96 1.71
N GLY A 32 -7.25 28.59 2.80
CA GLY A 32 -7.98 29.62 3.54
C GLY A 32 -8.88 29.11 4.68
N ALA A 33 -8.72 27.87 5.12
CA ALA A 33 -9.39 27.36 6.32
C ALA A 33 -8.75 27.90 7.62
N ARG A 34 -9.55 28.01 8.67
CA ARG A 34 -9.05 28.29 10.04
C ARG A 34 -8.80 26.95 10.72
N VAL A 35 -7.52 26.59 10.83
CA VAL A 35 -7.09 25.29 11.36
C VAL A 35 -6.88 25.38 12.87
N ALA A 36 -7.44 24.41 13.61
CA ALA A 36 -7.13 24.09 14.99
C ALA A 36 -6.51 22.70 15.06
N ALA A 37 -5.19 22.62 15.23
CA ALA A 37 -4.47 21.34 15.14
C ALA A 37 -4.01 20.86 16.52
N TRP A 38 -4.05 19.54 16.74
CA TRP A 38 -3.58 18.92 17.99
C TRP A 38 -3.04 17.50 17.76
N ASP A 39 -2.16 17.10 18.65
CA ASP A 39 -1.64 15.73 18.77
C ASP A 39 -1.41 15.43 20.25
N ASP A 40 -1.63 14.20 20.69
CA ASP A 40 -1.34 13.81 22.06
C ASP A 40 0.17 13.71 22.33
N SER A 41 0.98 13.45 21.29
CA SER A 41 2.43 13.42 21.34
C SER A 41 3.01 14.85 21.38
N GLU A 42 3.88 15.13 22.33
CA GLU A 42 4.63 16.39 22.40
C GLU A 42 5.51 16.59 21.16
N ALA A 43 6.19 15.53 20.69
CA ALA A 43 7.02 15.58 19.51
C ALA A 43 6.22 15.92 18.23
N GLY A 44 4.97 15.44 18.11
CA GLY A 44 4.05 15.81 17.03
C GLY A 44 3.70 17.30 17.08
N ARG A 45 3.35 17.82 18.26
CA ARG A 45 3.07 19.25 18.46
C ARG A 45 4.27 20.13 18.16
N ASP A 46 5.47 19.77 18.64
CA ASP A 46 6.70 20.51 18.38
C ASP A 46 7.04 20.57 16.88
N GLY A 47 6.85 19.46 16.18
CA GLY A 47 7.02 19.40 14.72
C GLY A 47 6.07 20.33 13.99
N ALA A 48 4.80 20.33 14.36
CA ALA A 48 3.77 21.18 13.79
C ALA A 48 4.00 22.67 14.08
N ALA A 49 4.39 23.01 15.32
CA ALA A 49 4.74 24.38 15.70
C ALA A 49 5.90 24.95 14.86
N LYS A 50 6.95 24.14 14.62
CA LYS A 50 8.06 24.51 13.73
C LYS A 50 7.63 24.71 12.29
N ALA A 51 6.60 24.01 11.84
CA ALA A 51 5.99 24.18 10.52
C ALA A 51 5.01 25.36 10.43
N GLY A 52 4.80 26.12 11.53
CA GLY A 52 3.88 27.25 11.58
C GLY A 52 2.40 26.86 11.65
N ILE A 53 2.08 25.63 12.04
CA ILE A 53 0.71 25.15 12.21
C ILE A 53 0.16 25.63 13.55
N PRO A 54 -1.05 26.26 13.57
CA PRO A 54 -1.68 26.71 14.80
C PRO A 54 -2.06 25.54 15.72
N LEU A 55 -1.46 25.49 16.89
CA LEU A 55 -1.77 24.48 17.91
C LEU A 55 -2.86 24.98 18.85
N VAL A 56 -3.91 24.20 19.01
CA VAL A 56 -5.05 24.48 19.87
C VAL A 56 -5.42 23.22 20.63
N ASP A 57 -5.49 23.27 21.95
CA ASP A 57 -5.88 22.11 22.76
C ASP A 57 -7.36 21.75 22.53
N LEU A 58 -7.59 20.80 21.64
CA LEU A 58 -8.93 20.33 21.25
C LEU A 58 -9.73 19.70 22.41
N ARG A 59 -9.11 19.43 23.56
CA ARG A 59 -9.80 18.87 24.74
C ARG A 59 -10.73 19.90 25.38
N VAL A 60 -10.41 21.21 25.25
CA VAL A 60 -11.14 22.31 25.89
C VAL A 60 -11.94 23.17 24.91
N GLU A 61 -11.86 22.88 23.60
CA GLU A 61 -12.56 23.63 22.56
C GLU A 61 -14.06 23.32 22.50
N ASP A 62 -14.82 24.31 22.02
CA ASP A 62 -16.21 24.12 21.60
C ASP A 62 -16.25 23.44 20.22
N TRP A 63 -16.60 22.17 20.19
CA TRP A 63 -16.61 21.36 18.98
C TRP A 63 -17.71 21.75 18.00
N SER A 64 -18.79 22.41 18.43
CA SER A 64 -19.88 22.84 17.56
C SER A 64 -19.48 23.87 16.49
N ARG A 65 -18.31 24.51 16.68
CA ARG A 65 -17.79 25.48 15.71
C ARG A 65 -17.09 24.83 14.51
N PHE A 66 -16.65 23.55 14.64
CA PHE A 66 -15.89 22.91 13.58
C PHE A 66 -16.78 22.36 12.49
N ALA A 67 -16.44 22.64 11.23
CA ALA A 67 -17.09 22.05 10.07
C ALA A 67 -16.71 20.58 9.86
N ALA A 68 -15.48 20.20 10.28
CA ALA A 68 -14.99 18.84 10.21
C ALA A 68 -13.87 18.58 11.22
N LEU A 69 -13.74 17.32 11.64
CA LEU A 69 -12.51 16.74 12.20
C LEU A 69 -11.77 16.00 11.07
N VAL A 70 -10.57 16.48 10.72
CA VAL A 70 -9.68 15.72 9.86
C VAL A 70 -8.76 14.86 10.73
N LEU A 71 -8.96 13.55 10.64
CA LEU A 71 -8.31 12.56 11.48
C LEU A 71 -7.18 11.86 10.72
N SER A 72 -5.98 11.80 11.31
CA SER A 72 -4.91 10.98 10.75
C SER A 72 -5.28 9.49 10.73
N PRO A 73 -4.93 8.74 9.66
CA PRO A 73 -5.32 7.32 9.52
C PRO A 73 -4.82 6.40 10.63
N GLY A 74 -3.72 6.79 11.31
CA GLY A 74 -3.18 6.06 12.46
C GLY A 74 -4.05 6.12 13.72
N VAL A 75 -4.93 7.11 13.84
CA VAL A 75 -5.80 7.31 15.01
C VAL A 75 -7.03 6.41 14.94
N PRO A 76 -7.39 5.69 16.03
CA PRO A 76 -8.55 4.80 16.02
C PRO A 76 -9.88 5.51 15.78
N LEU A 77 -10.58 5.11 14.71
CA LEU A 77 -11.94 5.58 14.42
C LEU A 77 -13.00 4.77 15.18
N THR A 78 -12.78 3.46 15.32
CA THR A 78 -13.74 2.53 15.92
C THR A 78 -13.11 1.54 16.89
N HIS A 79 -12.03 0.85 16.50
CA HIS A 79 -11.42 -0.23 17.28
C HIS A 79 -9.96 0.08 17.64
N PRO A 80 -9.47 -0.43 18.80
CA PRO A 80 -10.22 -1.22 19.80
C PRO A 80 -11.31 -0.41 20.50
N GLU A 81 -11.13 0.92 20.59
CA GLU A 81 -12.11 1.91 21.04
C GLU A 81 -11.91 3.21 20.26
N PRO A 82 -12.96 4.01 20.04
CA PRO A 82 -12.84 5.29 19.37
C PRO A 82 -11.91 6.22 20.16
N HIS A 83 -11.07 6.96 19.46
CA HIS A 83 -10.25 7.99 20.10
C HIS A 83 -11.15 9.10 20.68
N TRP A 84 -10.71 9.78 21.76
CA TRP A 84 -11.50 10.84 22.42
C TRP A 84 -11.94 11.97 21.46
N THR A 85 -11.14 12.29 20.43
CA THR A 85 -11.53 13.29 19.41
C THR A 85 -12.71 12.82 18.57
N VAL A 86 -12.77 11.51 18.27
CA VAL A 86 -13.89 10.90 17.54
C VAL A 86 -15.17 10.99 18.36
N GLU A 87 -15.08 10.71 19.68
CA GLU A 87 -16.23 10.81 20.57
C GLU A 87 -16.75 12.26 20.67
N LYS A 88 -15.85 13.24 20.80
CA LYS A 88 -16.22 14.67 20.85
C LYS A 88 -16.83 15.13 19.51
N ALA A 89 -16.26 14.75 18.38
CA ALA A 89 -16.80 15.09 17.07
C ALA A 89 -18.21 14.52 16.88
N ARG A 90 -18.43 13.26 17.22
CA ARG A 90 -19.75 12.61 17.16
C ARG A 90 -20.78 13.27 18.08
N ALA A 91 -20.37 13.61 19.30
CA ALA A 91 -21.24 14.29 20.26
C ALA A 91 -21.68 15.68 19.79
N ALA A 92 -20.87 16.34 18.97
CA ALA A 92 -21.14 17.67 18.40
C ALA A 92 -21.71 17.63 16.96
N ASP A 93 -22.00 16.43 16.42
CA ASP A 93 -22.45 16.21 15.03
C ASP A 93 -21.46 16.78 13.99
N VAL A 94 -20.16 16.71 14.29
CA VAL A 94 -19.07 17.14 13.41
C VAL A 94 -18.63 15.97 12.54
N GLU A 95 -18.58 16.17 11.24
CA GLU A 95 -18.12 15.10 10.32
C GLU A 95 -16.65 14.72 10.56
N ILE A 96 -16.34 13.42 10.40
CA ILE A 96 -14.99 12.88 10.58
C ILE A 96 -14.50 12.37 9.24
N ILE A 97 -13.41 12.96 8.75
CA ILE A 97 -12.84 12.68 7.42
C ILE A 97 -11.32 12.56 7.49
N GLY A 98 -10.70 12.14 6.38
CA GLY A 98 -9.25 12.05 6.22
C GLY A 98 -8.71 12.89 5.08
N ASP A 99 -7.39 12.81 4.88
CA ASP A 99 -6.65 13.50 3.83
C ASP A 99 -7.12 13.13 2.42
N ILE A 100 -7.45 11.86 2.18
CA ILE A 100 -7.96 11.40 0.88
C ILE A 100 -9.36 11.98 0.60
N GLU A 101 -10.21 12.14 1.62
CA GLU A 101 -11.53 12.79 1.44
C GLU A 101 -11.37 14.26 1.03
N LEU A 102 -10.45 14.98 1.67
CA LEU A 102 -10.16 16.36 1.28
C LEU A 102 -9.69 16.45 -0.17
N PHE A 103 -8.78 15.56 -0.58
CA PHE A 103 -8.35 15.46 -1.98
C PHE A 103 -9.52 15.16 -2.93
N CYS A 104 -10.39 14.22 -2.59
CA CYS A 104 -11.55 13.87 -3.40
C CYS A 104 -12.53 15.05 -3.56
N ARG A 105 -12.80 15.78 -2.47
CA ARG A 105 -13.69 16.97 -2.51
C ARG A 105 -13.09 18.09 -3.33
N GLU A 106 -11.82 18.41 -3.10
CA GLU A 106 -11.12 19.45 -3.85
C GLU A 106 -11.07 19.11 -5.33
N ARG A 107 -10.71 17.87 -5.70
CA ARG A 107 -10.69 17.42 -7.08
C ARG A 107 -12.05 17.59 -7.76
N ARG A 108 -13.15 17.19 -7.10
CA ARG A 108 -14.51 17.36 -7.66
C ARG A 108 -14.89 18.82 -7.86
N GLY A 109 -14.48 19.69 -6.94
CA GLY A 109 -14.81 21.10 -6.99
C GLY A 109 -13.98 21.90 -8.00
N VAL A 110 -12.70 21.57 -8.13
CA VAL A 110 -11.72 22.40 -8.88
C VAL A 110 -11.38 21.78 -10.24
N CYS A 111 -11.23 20.47 -10.33
CA CYS A 111 -10.76 19.80 -11.55
C CYS A 111 -11.32 18.36 -11.65
N PRO A 112 -12.64 18.19 -11.86
CA PRO A 112 -13.30 16.88 -11.89
C PRO A 112 -12.78 15.96 -13.00
N GLU A 113 -12.27 16.48 -14.09
CA GLU A 113 -11.72 15.75 -15.24
C GLU A 113 -10.31 15.20 -14.99
N SER A 114 -9.60 15.67 -13.98
CA SER A 114 -8.28 15.18 -13.62
C SER A 114 -8.33 13.67 -13.34
N LEU A 115 -7.47 12.92 -14.01
CA LEU A 115 -7.46 11.46 -13.89
C LEU A 115 -6.94 11.03 -12.52
N PHE A 116 -7.78 10.36 -11.75
CA PHE A 116 -7.46 9.81 -10.44
C PHE A 116 -7.57 8.29 -10.45
N ILE A 117 -6.45 7.60 -10.23
CA ILE A 117 -6.36 6.15 -10.10
C ILE A 117 -6.05 5.83 -8.64
N ALA A 118 -6.96 5.14 -7.97
CA ALA A 118 -6.81 4.75 -6.57
C ALA A 118 -6.59 3.23 -6.45
N ILE A 119 -5.61 2.83 -5.65
CA ILE A 119 -5.23 1.42 -5.49
C ILE A 119 -5.38 1.00 -4.03
N THR A 120 -6.07 -0.13 -3.81
CA THR A 120 -6.17 -0.78 -2.50
C THR A 120 -6.04 -2.29 -2.59
N GLY A 121 -5.92 -2.92 -1.45
CA GLY A 121 -5.77 -4.35 -1.24
C GLY A 121 -5.08 -4.62 0.08
N THR A 122 -4.94 -5.86 0.49
CA THR A 122 -4.08 -6.21 1.64
C THR A 122 -2.62 -6.14 1.22
N ASN A 123 -2.24 -6.79 0.15
CA ASN A 123 -0.87 -6.88 -0.36
C ASN A 123 -0.78 -6.39 -1.82
N GLY A 124 0.42 -6.01 -2.27
CA GLY A 124 0.69 -5.61 -3.65
C GLY A 124 0.43 -4.14 -3.98
N LYS A 125 -0.22 -3.38 -3.10
CA LYS A 125 -0.59 -1.97 -3.32
C LYS A 125 0.55 -1.11 -3.87
N SER A 126 1.65 -1.05 -3.14
CA SER A 126 2.78 -0.17 -3.49
C SER A 126 3.43 -0.56 -4.82
N THR A 127 3.59 -1.87 -5.09
CA THR A 127 4.12 -2.36 -6.37
C THR A 127 3.21 -1.96 -7.53
N THR A 128 1.90 -2.19 -7.39
CA THR A 128 0.92 -1.85 -8.43
C THR A 128 0.82 -0.33 -8.65
N THR A 129 0.83 0.45 -7.57
CA THR A 129 0.82 1.93 -7.64
C THR A 129 2.05 2.46 -8.37
N ALA A 130 3.23 1.97 -8.01
CA ALA A 130 4.47 2.38 -8.64
C ALA A 130 4.58 1.91 -10.11
N LEU A 131 4.10 0.70 -10.41
CA LEU A 131 4.08 0.19 -11.78
C LEU A 131 3.15 1.01 -12.69
N ILE A 132 1.95 1.35 -12.21
CA ILE A 132 1.02 2.23 -12.94
C ILE A 132 1.67 3.60 -13.18
N ALA A 133 2.24 4.20 -12.13
CA ALA A 133 2.88 5.51 -12.23
C ALA A 133 4.10 5.48 -13.17
N HIS A 134 4.92 4.42 -13.12
CA HIS A 134 6.05 4.23 -14.02
C HIS A 134 5.60 4.21 -15.49
N VAL A 135 4.64 3.34 -15.83
CA VAL A 135 4.14 3.23 -17.22
C VAL A 135 3.58 4.55 -17.72
N LEU A 136 2.78 5.24 -16.91
CA LEU A 136 2.23 6.55 -17.28
C LEU A 136 3.33 7.60 -17.50
N LYS A 137 4.33 7.64 -16.63
CA LYS A 137 5.45 8.59 -16.70
C LYS A 137 6.31 8.34 -17.93
N GLU A 138 6.69 7.08 -18.19
CA GLU A 138 7.48 6.71 -19.36
C GLU A 138 6.71 6.93 -20.68
N ALA A 139 5.37 6.85 -20.64
CA ALA A 139 4.50 7.24 -21.76
C ALA A 139 4.32 8.78 -21.89
N GLY A 140 5.08 9.58 -21.14
CA GLY A 140 5.10 11.04 -21.24
C GLY A 140 3.95 11.77 -20.54
N ARG A 141 3.24 11.12 -19.57
CA ARG A 141 2.19 11.78 -18.80
C ARG A 141 2.76 12.54 -17.59
N ASP A 142 2.14 13.66 -17.21
CA ASP A 142 2.42 14.34 -15.93
C ASP A 142 1.77 13.52 -14.79
N VAL A 143 2.60 12.81 -14.02
CA VAL A 143 2.14 11.84 -13.01
C VAL A 143 2.55 12.26 -11.62
N GLN A 144 1.59 12.28 -10.71
CA GLN A 144 1.80 12.45 -9.28
C GLN A 144 1.48 11.13 -8.56
N LEU A 145 2.45 10.64 -7.78
CA LEU A 145 2.32 9.42 -7.00
C LEU A 145 2.36 9.76 -5.51
N GLY A 146 1.38 9.28 -4.75
CA GLY A 146 1.33 9.52 -3.31
C GLY A 146 0.26 8.71 -2.59
N GLY A 147 -0.12 9.17 -1.40
CA GLY A 147 -1.06 8.51 -0.49
C GLY A 147 -0.34 7.71 0.59
N ASN A 148 -0.64 6.43 0.72
CA ASN A 148 0.01 5.54 1.70
C ASN A 148 1.43 5.11 1.28
N ILE A 149 1.89 5.55 0.13
CA ILE A 149 3.25 5.35 -0.40
C ILE A 149 3.87 6.69 -0.77
N GLY A 150 5.18 6.81 -0.62
CA GLY A 150 5.92 8.01 -1.01
C GLY A 150 5.59 9.19 -0.11
N CYS A 151 4.79 10.11 -0.61
CA CYS A 151 4.39 11.32 0.11
C CYS A 151 2.88 11.40 0.32
N ALA A 152 2.46 12.17 1.33
CA ALA A 152 1.04 12.40 1.61
C ALA A 152 0.33 13.03 0.40
N VAL A 153 -0.93 12.62 0.13
CA VAL A 153 -1.66 13.04 -1.08
C VAL A 153 -1.76 14.55 -1.25
N LEU A 154 -1.91 15.29 -0.16
CA LEU A 154 -2.04 16.76 -0.21
C LEU A 154 -0.71 17.50 -0.43
N THR A 155 0.44 16.79 -0.36
CA THR A 155 1.74 17.38 -0.75
C THR A 155 2.01 17.32 -2.25
N LEU A 156 1.19 16.60 -3.00
CA LEU A 156 1.31 16.50 -4.46
C LEU A 156 1.10 17.86 -5.14
N GLU A 157 1.52 17.97 -6.39
CA GLU A 157 1.37 19.19 -7.18
C GLU A 157 -0.12 19.54 -7.39
N PRO A 158 -0.47 20.83 -7.54
CA PRO A 158 -1.84 21.30 -7.71
C PRO A 158 -2.60 20.59 -8.84
N LEU A 159 -3.91 20.51 -8.70
CA LEU A 159 -4.82 19.84 -9.64
C LEU A 159 -4.80 20.52 -11.02
N THR A 160 -4.61 19.73 -12.08
CA THR A 160 -4.78 20.13 -13.49
C THR A 160 -5.41 18.99 -14.28
N ILE A 161 -5.99 19.30 -15.43
CA ILE A 161 -6.67 18.31 -16.27
C ILE A 161 -5.69 17.31 -16.91
N GLU A 162 -4.46 17.73 -17.18
CA GLU A 162 -3.43 16.90 -17.80
C GLU A 162 -2.75 15.98 -16.80
N ARG A 163 -2.83 16.31 -15.52
CA ARG A 163 -2.12 15.61 -14.45
C ARG A 163 -2.87 14.38 -14.00
N VAL A 164 -2.12 13.28 -13.85
CA VAL A 164 -2.64 12.00 -13.38
C VAL A 164 -2.21 11.77 -11.94
N TYR A 165 -3.17 11.51 -11.06
CA TYR A 165 -2.91 11.18 -9.67
C TYR A 165 -3.05 9.68 -9.46
N VAL A 166 -1.95 9.02 -9.08
CA VAL A 166 -1.89 7.58 -8.79
C VAL A 166 -1.69 7.44 -7.28
N VAL A 167 -2.74 7.04 -6.57
CA VAL A 167 -2.79 7.14 -5.11
C VAL A 167 -3.00 5.77 -4.48
N GLU A 168 -2.05 5.36 -3.64
CA GLU A 168 -2.22 4.20 -2.77
C GLU A 168 -3.13 4.55 -1.60
N CYS A 169 -4.20 3.76 -1.40
CA CYS A 169 -5.14 3.95 -0.30
C CYS A 169 -5.12 2.75 0.65
N SER A 170 -4.74 2.98 1.91
CA SER A 170 -4.92 2.00 2.98
C SER A 170 -6.39 1.86 3.37
N SER A 171 -6.76 0.77 4.06
CA SER A 171 -8.12 0.65 4.59
C SER A 171 -8.47 1.76 5.58
N PHE A 172 -7.51 2.22 6.39
CA PHE A 172 -7.72 3.33 7.32
C PHE A 172 -8.04 4.66 6.61
N GLN A 173 -7.36 4.92 5.49
CA GLN A 173 -7.64 6.10 4.67
C GLN A 173 -9.00 6.00 3.99
N ILE A 174 -9.36 4.83 3.45
CA ILE A 174 -10.68 4.62 2.82
C ILE A 174 -11.79 4.77 3.86
N ASP A 175 -11.57 4.29 5.09
CA ASP A 175 -12.55 4.39 6.17
C ASP A 175 -12.88 5.84 6.53
N LEU A 176 -11.89 6.73 6.43
CA LEU A 176 -12.02 8.18 6.58
C LEU A 176 -12.39 8.91 5.28
N THR A 177 -12.77 8.19 4.21
CA THR A 177 -13.10 8.78 2.91
C THR A 177 -14.52 8.36 2.47
N PRO A 178 -15.57 8.96 3.07
CA PRO A 178 -16.95 8.58 2.80
C PRO A 178 -17.37 8.78 1.33
N SER A 179 -16.77 9.72 0.61
CA SER A 179 -17.13 10.05 -0.76
C SER A 179 -16.02 9.77 -1.78
N ILE A 180 -15.22 8.72 -1.54
CA ILE A 180 -14.14 8.30 -2.46
C ILE A 180 -14.69 8.05 -3.87
N ASN A 181 -14.07 8.67 -4.90
CA ASN A 181 -14.60 8.63 -6.27
C ASN A 181 -13.47 8.64 -7.32
N PRO A 182 -12.62 7.63 -7.40
CA PRO A 182 -11.58 7.59 -8.42
C PRO A 182 -12.15 7.36 -9.82
N SER A 183 -11.49 7.90 -10.83
CA SER A 183 -11.77 7.60 -12.24
C SER A 183 -11.56 6.11 -12.54
N VAL A 184 -10.52 5.52 -11.90
CA VAL A 184 -10.25 4.08 -11.92
C VAL A 184 -9.91 3.59 -10.52
N GLY A 185 -10.70 2.66 -9.99
CA GLY A 185 -10.42 1.96 -8.75
C GLY A 185 -9.71 0.63 -9.01
N VAL A 186 -8.70 0.31 -8.21
CA VAL A 186 -7.98 -0.98 -8.27
C VAL A 186 -8.13 -1.70 -6.94
N LEU A 187 -8.67 -2.92 -6.97
CA LEU A 187 -8.78 -3.81 -5.82
C LEU A 187 -7.96 -5.07 -6.09
N LEU A 188 -6.91 -5.30 -5.28
CA LEU A 188 -5.95 -6.39 -5.50
C LEU A 188 -6.38 -7.69 -4.81
N ASN A 189 -6.44 -7.67 -3.48
CA ASN A 189 -6.77 -8.83 -2.66
C ASN A 189 -7.25 -8.40 -1.29
N VAL A 190 -8.01 -9.29 -0.62
CA VAL A 190 -8.49 -9.10 0.74
C VAL A 190 -8.21 -10.36 1.54
N THR A 191 -7.18 -10.30 2.38
CA THR A 191 -6.73 -11.37 3.27
C THR A 191 -6.64 -10.85 4.71
N PRO A 192 -6.68 -11.68 5.76
CA PRO A 192 -6.68 -11.22 7.15
C PRO A 192 -5.52 -10.27 7.47
N ASP A 193 -5.85 -9.04 7.81
CA ASP A 193 -4.92 -8.02 8.29
C ASP A 193 -5.71 -6.92 9.01
N HIS A 194 -5.08 -6.21 9.94
CA HIS A 194 -5.67 -5.06 10.62
C HIS A 194 -7.04 -5.30 11.30
N LEU A 195 -7.31 -6.54 11.76
CA LEU A 195 -8.58 -6.87 12.43
C LEU A 195 -8.71 -6.19 13.80
N ASP A 196 -7.59 -5.85 14.44
CA ASP A 196 -7.51 -4.99 15.63
C ASP A 196 -8.14 -3.60 15.39
N ARG A 197 -8.22 -3.14 14.15
CA ARG A 197 -8.73 -1.81 13.76
C ARG A 197 -10.09 -1.87 13.07
N HIS A 198 -10.43 -2.98 12.40
CA HIS A 198 -11.69 -3.16 11.66
C HIS A 198 -12.67 -4.10 12.35
N GLY A 199 -12.25 -4.84 13.39
CA GLY A 199 -13.04 -5.79 14.16
C GLY A 199 -13.22 -7.12 13.43
N THR A 200 -13.78 -7.16 12.23
CA THR A 200 -14.05 -8.38 11.45
C THR A 200 -13.54 -8.30 10.02
N MET A 201 -13.41 -9.47 9.35
CA MET A 201 -13.07 -9.55 7.93
C MET A 201 -14.13 -8.90 7.03
N GLU A 202 -15.41 -9.03 7.38
CA GLU A 202 -16.53 -8.43 6.67
C GLU A 202 -16.40 -6.89 6.65
N ASN A 203 -16.12 -6.28 7.81
CA ASN A 203 -15.90 -4.84 7.90
C ASN A 203 -14.66 -4.40 7.10
N TYR A 204 -13.56 -5.14 7.22
CA TYR A 204 -12.34 -4.87 6.48
C TYR A 204 -12.55 -4.92 4.96
N ALA A 205 -13.24 -5.95 4.47
CA ALA A 205 -13.60 -6.09 3.06
C ALA A 205 -14.56 -4.99 2.61
N ALA A 206 -15.59 -4.68 3.40
CA ALA A 206 -16.57 -3.63 3.10
C ALA A 206 -15.91 -2.24 2.99
N VAL A 207 -14.94 -1.92 3.83
CA VAL A 207 -14.16 -0.68 3.73
C VAL A 207 -13.42 -0.62 2.41
N LYS A 208 -12.71 -1.68 2.00
CA LYS A 208 -11.98 -1.70 0.72
C LYS A 208 -12.92 -1.68 -0.49
N GLU A 209 -14.07 -2.34 -0.41
CA GLU A 209 -15.10 -2.33 -1.44
C GLU A 209 -15.57 -0.91 -1.78
N ARG A 210 -15.58 0.02 -0.81
CA ARG A 210 -16.01 1.42 -1.03
C ARG A 210 -15.21 2.10 -2.14
N LEU A 211 -13.91 1.77 -2.29
CA LEU A 211 -13.09 2.30 -3.38
C LEU A 211 -13.61 1.86 -4.75
N VAL A 212 -14.03 0.60 -4.89
CA VAL A 212 -14.65 0.10 -6.12
C VAL A 212 -16.04 0.69 -6.31
N ALA A 213 -16.83 0.76 -5.24
CA ALA A 213 -18.19 1.30 -5.27
C ALA A 213 -18.21 2.74 -5.80
N GLY A 214 -17.30 3.60 -5.31
CA GLY A 214 -17.20 4.99 -5.71
C GLY A 214 -16.49 5.25 -7.04
N ALA A 215 -15.76 4.28 -7.58
CA ALA A 215 -15.01 4.44 -8.83
C ALA A 215 -15.93 4.48 -10.07
N ASP A 216 -15.54 5.25 -11.11
CA ASP A 216 -16.21 5.21 -12.42
C ASP A 216 -16.01 3.86 -13.12
N LYS A 217 -14.79 3.33 -13.02
CA LYS A 217 -14.36 2.05 -13.60
C LYS A 217 -13.49 1.31 -12.58
N ALA A 218 -13.40 -0.03 -12.66
CA ALA A 218 -12.57 -0.77 -11.74
C ALA A 218 -11.77 -1.91 -12.40
N ALA A 219 -10.52 -2.09 -11.94
CA ALA A 219 -9.72 -3.27 -12.17
C ALA A 219 -9.70 -4.10 -10.88
N ILE A 220 -10.16 -5.35 -10.94
CA ILE A 220 -10.33 -6.19 -9.75
C ILE A 220 -9.61 -7.52 -9.96
N VAL A 221 -8.68 -7.86 -9.09
CA VAL A 221 -8.14 -9.21 -9.01
C VAL A 221 -9.17 -10.11 -8.35
N THR A 222 -9.40 -11.31 -8.88
CA THR A 222 -10.48 -12.22 -8.43
C THR A 222 -9.95 -13.55 -7.89
N ASP A 223 -8.73 -13.55 -7.35
CA ASP A 223 -8.07 -14.75 -6.84
C ASP A 223 -8.48 -15.11 -5.40
N ASP A 224 -9.20 -14.24 -4.70
CA ASP A 224 -9.84 -14.52 -3.41
C ASP A 224 -11.37 -14.32 -3.47
N ASP A 225 -12.09 -14.90 -2.49
CA ASP A 225 -13.55 -14.89 -2.47
C ASP A 225 -14.14 -13.50 -2.24
N TRP A 226 -13.47 -12.65 -1.44
CA TRP A 226 -13.93 -11.29 -1.15
C TRP A 226 -13.92 -10.40 -2.39
N THR A 227 -12.81 -10.39 -3.10
CA THR A 227 -12.67 -9.58 -4.31
C THR A 227 -13.52 -10.11 -5.46
N ARG A 228 -13.69 -11.42 -5.55
CA ARG A 228 -14.61 -12.06 -6.51
C ARG A 228 -16.05 -11.62 -6.27
N ALA A 229 -16.50 -11.66 -5.02
CA ALA A 229 -17.84 -11.20 -4.63
C ALA A 229 -18.07 -9.72 -5.01
N VAL A 230 -17.06 -8.85 -4.82
CA VAL A 230 -17.12 -7.44 -5.26
C VAL A 230 -17.30 -7.34 -6.78
N ALA A 231 -16.52 -8.09 -7.57
CA ALA A 231 -16.66 -8.08 -9.04
C ALA A 231 -18.04 -8.54 -9.50
N GLU A 232 -18.56 -9.61 -8.89
CA GLU A 232 -19.89 -10.17 -9.18
C GLU A 232 -21.02 -9.22 -8.79
N LYS A 233 -20.85 -8.45 -7.71
CA LYS A 233 -21.83 -7.45 -7.24
C LYS A 233 -21.98 -6.26 -8.20
N TYR A 234 -20.87 -5.73 -8.71
CA TYR A 234 -20.89 -4.46 -9.44
C TYR A 234 -20.97 -4.61 -10.97
N ARG A 235 -20.54 -5.73 -11.54
CA ARG A 235 -20.61 -5.97 -13.00
C ARG A 235 -22.06 -5.99 -13.54
N PRO A 236 -23.04 -6.65 -12.89
CA PRO A 236 -24.41 -6.71 -13.39
C PRO A 236 -25.13 -5.36 -13.37
N ILE A 237 -24.74 -4.43 -12.49
CA ILE A 237 -25.34 -3.11 -12.39
C ILE A 237 -24.69 -2.08 -13.33
N GLY A 238 -23.90 -2.54 -14.31
CA GLY A 238 -23.35 -1.72 -15.39
C GLY A 238 -22.02 -1.03 -15.10
N LYS A 239 -21.38 -1.32 -13.95
CA LYS A 239 -20.03 -0.80 -13.69
C LYS A 239 -19.04 -1.41 -14.68
N LYS A 240 -18.21 -0.59 -15.33
CA LYS A 240 -17.17 -1.06 -16.24
C LYS A 240 -16.02 -1.67 -15.45
N ILE A 241 -15.95 -3.01 -15.41
CA ILE A 241 -14.96 -3.79 -14.68
C ILE A 241 -14.11 -4.60 -15.65
N LEU A 242 -12.78 -4.59 -15.44
CA LEU A 242 -11.86 -5.60 -15.94
C LEU A 242 -11.42 -6.47 -14.76
N THR A 243 -11.64 -7.77 -14.88
CA THR A 243 -11.15 -8.75 -13.90
C THR A 243 -9.76 -9.23 -14.27
N ALA A 244 -8.93 -9.47 -13.25
CA ALA A 244 -7.62 -10.08 -13.39
C ALA A 244 -7.52 -11.35 -12.53
N SER A 245 -6.83 -12.38 -13.00
CA SER A 245 -6.59 -13.60 -12.22
C SER A 245 -5.32 -14.31 -12.66
N THR A 246 -4.65 -14.93 -11.69
CA THR A 246 -3.53 -15.87 -11.90
C THR A 246 -3.94 -17.32 -11.69
N LEU A 247 -5.18 -17.56 -11.26
CA LEU A 247 -5.70 -18.88 -10.86
C LEU A 247 -6.88 -19.35 -11.72
N ALA A 248 -7.67 -18.41 -12.26
CA ALA A 248 -8.94 -18.72 -12.92
C ALA A 248 -9.13 -17.89 -14.20
N THR A 249 -10.23 -18.14 -14.91
CA THR A 249 -10.62 -17.36 -16.09
C THR A 249 -11.02 -15.94 -15.67
N ALA A 250 -10.44 -14.95 -16.35
CA ALA A 250 -10.71 -13.52 -16.16
C ALA A 250 -10.51 -12.77 -17.49
N ASP A 251 -10.81 -11.45 -17.51
CA ASP A 251 -10.51 -10.60 -18.68
C ASP A 251 -9.00 -10.50 -18.93
N ILE A 252 -8.22 -10.48 -17.83
CA ILE A 252 -6.76 -10.45 -17.84
C ILE A 252 -6.26 -11.66 -17.06
N THR A 253 -5.36 -12.44 -17.63
CA THR A 253 -4.79 -13.62 -16.96
C THR A 253 -3.27 -13.60 -17.03
N PHE A 254 -2.63 -14.30 -16.07
CA PHE A 254 -1.19 -14.48 -16.02
C PHE A 254 -0.87 -15.97 -16.05
N SER A 255 -0.03 -16.39 -16.99
CA SER A 255 0.41 -17.79 -17.09
C SER A 255 1.89 -17.84 -17.47
N GLY A 256 2.69 -18.60 -16.69
CA GLY A 256 4.14 -18.61 -16.83
C GLY A 256 4.72 -17.23 -16.48
N SER A 257 5.09 -16.47 -17.50
CA SER A 257 5.56 -15.07 -17.40
C SER A 257 4.74 -14.13 -18.29
N THR A 258 3.67 -14.63 -18.92
CA THR A 258 2.92 -13.88 -19.94
C THR A 258 1.60 -13.37 -19.39
N ILE A 259 1.32 -12.09 -19.64
CA ILE A 259 0.03 -11.44 -19.43
C ILE A 259 -0.81 -11.66 -20.68
N PHE A 260 -2.05 -12.12 -20.51
CA PHE A 260 -3.05 -12.28 -21.57
C PHE A 260 -4.21 -11.32 -21.33
N PHE A 261 -4.71 -10.69 -22.37
CA PHE A 261 -5.96 -9.94 -22.35
C PHE A 261 -6.98 -10.62 -23.27
N ARG A 262 -8.08 -11.10 -22.70
CA ARG A 262 -9.13 -11.85 -23.41
C ARG A 262 -8.56 -13.04 -24.22
N LYS A 263 -7.62 -13.76 -23.61
CA LYS A 263 -6.89 -14.93 -24.14
C LYS A 263 -5.80 -14.60 -25.16
N GLU A 264 -5.67 -13.37 -25.63
CA GLU A 264 -4.57 -12.95 -26.50
C GLU A 264 -3.34 -12.56 -25.67
N PRO A 265 -2.14 -13.03 -26.01
CA PRO A 265 -0.92 -12.65 -25.29
C PRO A 265 -0.60 -11.17 -25.57
N VAL A 266 -0.29 -10.41 -24.52
CA VAL A 266 0.02 -8.96 -24.63
C VAL A 266 1.41 -8.61 -24.18
N ALA A 267 1.94 -9.25 -23.15
CA ALA A 267 3.29 -8.95 -22.64
C ALA A 267 3.91 -10.18 -21.97
N ASP A 268 5.18 -10.46 -22.28
CA ASP A 268 6.02 -11.41 -21.54
C ASP A 268 6.96 -10.63 -20.62
N VAL A 269 6.78 -10.80 -19.30
CA VAL A 269 7.54 -10.11 -18.26
C VAL A 269 8.71 -10.94 -17.70
N ALA A 270 9.12 -12.04 -18.36
CA ALA A 270 10.21 -12.91 -17.92
C ALA A 270 11.51 -12.13 -17.65
N SER A 271 11.80 -11.14 -18.48
CA SER A 271 13.00 -10.29 -18.37
C SER A 271 12.94 -9.24 -17.24
N VAL A 272 11.76 -8.99 -16.69
CA VAL A 272 11.55 -7.95 -15.66
C VAL A 272 11.75 -8.53 -14.27
N ALA A 273 12.96 -8.40 -13.73
CA ALA A 273 13.34 -9.00 -12.45
C ALA A 273 12.40 -8.62 -11.30
N SER A 274 11.94 -7.39 -11.26
CA SER A 274 11.01 -6.84 -10.27
C SER A 274 9.58 -7.40 -10.35
N LEU A 275 9.23 -8.05 -11.45
CA LEU A 275 7.91 -8.67 -11.67
C LEU A 275 7.95 -10.20 -11.61
N ARG A 276 9.01 -10.78 -11.06
CA ARG A 276 9.11 -12.23 -10.85
C ARG A 276 8.09 -12.74 -9.84
N GLY A 277 7.61 -13.95 -10.07
CA GLY A 277 6.68 -14.65 -9.20
C GLY A 277 5.21 -14.33 -9.48
N ARG A 278 4.35 -15.30 -9.12
CA ARG A 278 2.90 -15.21 -9.39
C ARG A 278 2.25 -13.95 -8.82
N HIS A 279 2.62 -13.57 -7.60
CA HIS A 279 2.07 -12.38 -6.93
C HIS A 279 2.41 -11.06 -7.66
N ASN A 280 3.58 -10.98 -8.31
CA ASN A 280 3.91 -9.82 -9.14
C ASN A 280 3.24 -9.91 -10.52
N GLY A 281 2.97 -11.11 -11.01
CA GLY A 281 2.09 -11.31 -12.16
C GLY A 281 0.66 -10.81 -11.91
N GLU A 282 0.12 -11.06 -10.71
CA GLU A 282 -1.16 -10.50 -10.23
C GLU A 282 -1.13 -8.95 -10.23
N ASN A 283 -0.09 -8.36 -9.63
CA ASN A 283 0.10 -6.92 -9.61
C ASN A 283 0.21 -6.32 -11.02
N ALA A 284 0.93 -6.99 -11.92
CA ALA A 284 1.10 -6.57 -13.32
C ALA A 284 -0.21 -6.65 -14.12
N CYS A 285 -1.02 -7.70 -13.92
CA CYS A 285 -2.34 -7.81 -14.51
C CYS A 285 -3.29 -6.71 -14.03
N ALA A 286 -3.29 -6.40 -12.73
CA ALA A 286 -4.09 -5.31 -12.15
C ALA A 286 -3.66 -3.95 -12.70
N ALA A 287 -2.35 -3.69 -12.78
CA ALA A 287 -1.80 -2.46 -13.34
C ALA A 287 -2.17 -2.31 -14.82
N TYR A 288 -2.00 -3.36 -15.62
CA TYR A 288 -2.40 -3.37 -17.02
C TYR A 288 -3.90 -3.07 -17.17
N GLY A 289 -4.76 -3.71 -16.38
CA GLY A 289 -6.20 -3.47 -16.37
C GLY A 289 -6.56 -2.02 -16.04
N ALA A 290 -5.91 -1.43 -15.04
CA ALA A 290 -6.11 -0.03 -14.65
C ALA A 290 -5.71 0.93 -15.77
N LEU A 291 -4.57 0.72 -16.41
CA LEU A 291 -4.07 1.53 -17.53
C LEU A 291 -5.00 1.44 -18.76
N ARG A 292 -5.51 0.23 -19.08
CA ARG A 292 -6.52 0.05 -20.12
C ARG A 292 -7.81 0.81 -19.83
N LEU A 293 -8.28 0.78 -18.58
CA LEU A 293 -9.47 1.53 -18.14
C LEU A 293 -9.22 3.05 -18.13
N ALA A 294 -7.98 3.48 -17.89
CA ALA A 294 -7.55 4.86 -18.02
C ALA A 294 -7.46 5.34 -19.48
N GLY A 295 -7.67 4.45 -20.46
CA GLY A 295 -7.72 4.78 -21.90
C GLY A 295 -6.42 4.54 -22.66
N MET A 296 -5.39 3.95 -22.05
CA MET A 296 -4.12 3.62 -22.75
C MET A 296 -4.28 2.40 -23.65
N ARG A 297 -3.54 2.38 -24.75
CA ARG A 297 -3.45 1.26 -25.69
C ARG A 297 -2.27 0.37 -25.33
N ASP A 298 -2.25 -0.88 -25.81
CA ASP A 298 -1.17 -1.83 -25.57
C ASP A 298 0.19 -1.30 -26.03
N ALA A 299 0.22 -0.59 -27.17
CA ALA A 299 1.44 0.05 -27.68
C ALA A 299 2.02 1.13 -26.76
N GLU A 300 1.22 1.67 -25.85
CA GLU A 300 1.63 2.67 -24.85
C GLU A 300 1.92 2.03 -23.49
N ILE A 301 1.38 0.83 -23.21
CA ILE A 301 1.55 0.15 -21.94
C ILE A 301 2.75 -0.81 -21.97
N VAL A 302 2.77 -1.71 -22.95
CA VAL A 302 3.68 -2.87 -22.95
C VAL A 302 5.14 -2.48 -22.94
N PRO A 303 5.63 -1.55 -23.78
CA PRO A 303 7.05 -1.16 -23.77
C PRO A 303 7.54 -0.67 -22.40
N HIS A 304 6.70 0.09 -21.70
CA HIS A 304 7.05 0.69 -20.42
C HIS A 304 6.81 -0.25 -19.23
N LEU A 305 5.90 -1.20 -19.34
CA LEU A 305 5.74 -2.28 -18.36
C LEU A 305 7.01 -3.15 -18.31
N LEU A 306 7.64 -3.38 -19.45
CA LEU A 306 8.87 -4.19 -19.56
C LEU A 306 10.13 -3.47 -19.01
N THR A 307 10.08 -2.15 -18.79
CA THR A 307 11.19 -1.36 -18.24
C THR A 307 11.03 -1.07 -16.74
N TYR A 308 10.02 -1.65 -16.08
CA TYR A 308 9.76 -1.37 -14.67
C TYR A 308 10.90 -1.81 -13.75
N PRO A 309 11.59 -0.88 -13.07
CA PRO A 309 12.76 -1.20 -12.26
C PRO A 309 12.42 -1.87 -10.92
N GLY A 310 11.15 -1.79 -10.51
CA GLY A 310 10.71 -2.19 -9.17
C GLY A 310 10.67 -1.04 -8.18
N LEU A 311 10.30 -1.38 -6.96
CA LEU A 311 10.35 -0.47 -5.81
C LEU A 311 11.56 -0.80 -4.95
N ALA A 312 12.26 0.22 -4.50
CA ALA A 312 13.27 0.09 -3.47
C ALA A 312 12.68 -0.64 -2.25
N HIS A 313 13.46 -1.57 -1.69
CA HIS A 313 13.10 -2.34 -0.52
C HIS A 313 11.93 -3.34 -0.70
N ARG A 314 11.52 -3.66 -1.94
CA ARG A 314 10.51 -4.68 -2.25
C ARG A 314 11.02 -5.63 -3.31
N MET A 315 11.43 -6.84 -2.90
CA MET A 315 12.04 -7.83 -3.81
C MET A 315 13.12 -7.21 -4.70
N GLU A 316 13.77 -6.16 -4.21
CA GLU A 316 14.76 -5.38 -4.92
C GLU A 316 16.05 -6.18 -5.06
N GLU A 317 16.46 -6.45 -6.31
CA GLU A 317 17.78 -7.04 -6.57
C GLU A 317 18.85 -5.96 -6.33
N VAL A 318 19.55 -6.03 -5.19
CA VAL A 318 20.55 -5.03 -4.81
C VAL A 318 21.94 -5.38 -5.30
N GLY A 319 22.16 -6.62 -5.74
CA GLY A 319 23.43 -7.04 -6.30
C GLY A 319 23.56 -8.54 -6.51
N ARG A 320 24.68 -8.92 -7.10
CA ARG A 320 25.05 -10.31 -7.34
C ARG A 320 26.54 -10.51 -7.09
N LEU A 321 26.90 -11.62 -6.46
CA LEU A 321 28.29 -12.02 -6.26
C LEU A 321 28.43 -13.49 -6.63
N GLY A 322 29.08 -13.78 -7.77
CA GLY A 322 29.08 -15.12 -8.38
C GLY A 322 27.65 -15.55 -8.67
N ASP A 323 27.28 -16.75 -8.21
CA ASP A 323 25.94 -17.31 -8.36
C ASP A 323 24.97 -16.91 -7.20
N THR A 324 25.44 -16.06 -6.28
CA THR A 324 24.62 -15.57 -5.18
C THR A 324 23.93 -14.26 -5.52
N LEU A 325 22.60 -14.24 -5.39
CA LEU A 325 21.73 -13.09 -5.62
C LEU A 325 21.37 -12.42 -4.28
N PHE A 326 21.46 -11.11 -4.19
CA PHE A 326 21.09 -10.33 -3.00
C PHE A 326 19.79 -9.59 -3.22
N ILE A 327 18.80 -9.86 -2.36
CA ILE A 327 17.45 -9.32 -2.44
C ILE A 327 17.09 -8.55 -1.18
N ASN A 328 16.73 -7.29 -1.35
CA ASN A 328 16.19 -6.43 -0.32
C ASN A 328 14.65 -6.39 -0.40
N ASP A 329 14.01 -7.04 0.55
CA ASP A 329 12.56 -7.05 0.73
C ASP A 329 12.19 -6.55 2.14
N SER A 330 12.93 -5.54 2.64
CA SER A 330 12.76 -5.02 4.00
C SER A 330 11.38 -4.39 4.27
N LYS A 331 10.56 -4.16 3.25
CA LYS A 331 9.15 -3.78 3.35
C LYS A 331 8.19 -4.95 3.59
N ALA A 332 8.66 -6.19 3.64
CA ALA A 332 7.88 -7.35 4.07
C ALA A 332 7.70 -7.34 5.60
N THR A 333 6.76 -6.53 6.06
CA THR A 333 6.51 -6.26 7.48
C THR A 333 5.46 -7.19 8.09
N ASN A 334 5.17 -8.32 7.45
CA ASN A 334 4.33 -9.39 7.97
C ASN A 334 4.71 -10.74 7.32
N ALA A 335 4.32 -11.84 7.96
CA ALA A 335 4.63 -13.20 7.50
C ALA A 335 4.08 -13.48 6.09
N GLU A 336 2.88 -12.99 5.74
CA GLU A 336 2.28 -13.20 4.42
C GLU A 336 3.11 -12.56 3.30
N SER A 337 3.66 -11.38 3.51
CA SER A 337 4.57 -10.76 2.54
C SER A 337 5.84 -11.59 2.36
N THR A 338 6.43 -12.07 3.46
CA THR A 338 7.62 -12.93 3.42
C THR A 338 7.33 -14.29 2.77
N GLN A 339 6.13 -14.87 2.92
CA GLN A 339 5.70 -16.06 2.16
C GLN A 339 5.85 -15.86 0.64
N LYS A 340 5.40 -14.70 0.15
CA LYS A 340 5.47 -14.36 -1.29
C LYS A 340 6.92 -14.28 -1.76
N ALA A 341 7.81 -13.71 -0.94
CA ALA A 341 9.24 -13.70 -1.22
C ALA A 341 9.82 -15.11 -1.26
N LEU A 342 9.54 -15.94 -0.26
CA LEU A 342 9.97 -17.34 -0.20
C LEU A 342 9.42 -18.19 -1.36
N ALA A 343 8.22 -17.88 -1.86
CA ALA A 343 7.61 -18.59 -2.97
C ALA A 343 8.32 -18.36 -4.30
N THR A 344 9.16 -17.33 -4.41
CA THR A 344 9.82 -16.94 -5.67
C THR A 344 10.92 -17.92 -6.10
N TRP A 345 11.60 -18.56 -5.16
CA TRP A 345 12.68 -19.51 -5.44
C TRP A 345 12.37 -20.88 -4.84
N PRO A 346 12.75 -21.98 -5.52
CA PRO A 346 12.45 -23.33 -5.05
C PRO A 346 13.29 -23.77 -3.85
N ALA A 347 14.52 -23.26 -3.70
CA ALA A 347 15.49 -23.62 -2.65
C ALA A 347 16.65 -22.62 -2.57
N GLY A 348 17.60 -22.87 -1.67
CA GLY A 348 18.87 -22.11 -1.56
C GLY A 348 18.72 -20.73 -0.93
N ILE A 349 17.68 -20.49 -0.14
CA ILE A 349 17.41 -19.20 0.44
C ILE A 349 18.10 -19.07 1.81
N HIS A 350 19.01 -18.11 1.92
CA HIS A 350 19.61 -17.62 3.17
C HIS A 350 18.81 -16.39 3.59
N ILE A 351 17.85 -16.56 4.53
CA ILE A 351 16.90 -15.50 4.87
C ILE A 351 17.32 -14.76 6.15
N ILE A 352 17.21 -13.42 6.12
CA ILE A 352 17.36 -12.57 7.29
C ILE A 352 15.96 -12.19 7.76
N LEU A 353 15.61 -12.64 8.98
CA LEU A 353 14.31 -12.45 9.63
C LEU A 353 14.46 -11.65 10.92
N GLY A 354 13.46 -10.86 11.28
CA GLY A 354 13.39 -10.24 12.59
C GLY A 354 13.16 -8.74 12.58
N GLY A 355 12.88 -8.24 13.77
CA GLY A 355 12.47 -6.87 14.09
C GLY A 355 11.63 -6.90 15.35
N LYS A 356 10.45 -6.24 15.34
CA LYS A 356 9.43 -6.31 16.39
C LYS A 356 8.32 -7.25 15.93
N ALA A 357 8.18 -8.42 16.56
CA ALA A 357 7.18 -9.41 16.19
C ALA A 357 5.75 -8.81 16.17
N LYS A 358 4.97 -9.25 15.19
CA LYS A 358 3.52 -9.07 15.14
C LYS A 358 2.80 -10.31 15.66
N ASP A 359 1.51 -10.17 15.93
CA ASP A 359 0.66 -11.30 16.34
C ASP A 359 0.71 -12.42 15.30
N GLY A 360 0.81 -13.67 15.77
CA GLY A 360 0.94 -14.84 14.91
C GLY A 360 2.39 -15.17 14.47
N GLY A 361 3.35 -14.30 14.69
CA GLY A 361 4.77 -14.55 14.40
C GLY A 361 5.02 -15.02 12.96
N ILE A 362 5.82 -16.10 12.80
CA ILE A 362 6.19 -16.68 11.50
C ILE A 362 5.64 -18.11 11.26
N GLU A 363 4.60 -18.52 12.00
CA GLU A 363 4.00 -19.86 11.83
C GLU A 363 3.51 -20.10 10.38
N ALA A 364 2.98 -19.06 9.73
CA ALA A 364 2.52 -19.10 8.36
C ALA A 364 3.63 -19.43 7.33
N LEU A 365 4.92 -19.32 7.72
CA LEU A 365 6.06 -19.64 6.84
C LEU A 365 6.38 -21.14 6.78
N ARG A 366 5.84 -21.98 7.66
CA ARG A 366 6.16 -23.43 7.75
C ARG A 366 6.10 -24.16 6.38
N PRO A 367 5.12 -23.93 5.50
CA PRO A 367 5.09 -24.59 4.20
C PRO A 367 6.31 -24.27 3.31
N TYR A 368 7.04 -23.21 3.61
CA TYR A 368 8.20 -22.74 2.85
C TYR A 368 9.54 -23.07 3.51
N PHE A 369 9.56 -23.64 4.72
CA PHE A 369 10.77 -24.03 5.44
C PHE A 369 11.72 -24.90 4.59
N PRO A 370 11.26 -25.86 3.78
CA PRO A 370 12.14 -26.65 2.92
C PRO A 370 12.93 -25.83 1.87
N ARG A 371 12.55 -24.59 1.61
CA ARG A 371 13.24 -23.69 0.67
C ARG A 371 14.36 -22.90 1.31
N ILE A 372 14.35 -22.81 2.66
CA ILE A 372 15.31 -22.04 3.46
C ILE A 372 16.53 -22.90 3.75
N ALA A 373 17.68 -22.50 3.24
CA ALA A 373 18.94 -23.14 3.56
C ALA A 373 19.38 -22.82 5.02
N LYS A 374 19.25 -21.54 5.41
CA LYS A 374 19.48 -21.09 6.79
C LYS A 374 18.80 -19.75 7.04
N ALA A 375 18.35 -19.52 8.28
CA ALA A 375 17.79 -18.27 8.75
C ALA A 375 18.77 -17.54 9.69
N TYR A 376 18.87 -16.21 9.52
CA TYR A 376 19.70 -15.30 10.31
C TYR A 376 18.79 -14.33 11.05
N LEU A 377 18.76 -14.43 12.37
CA LEU A 377 17.74 -13.79 13.19
C LEU A 377 18.28 -12.53 13.86
N ILE A 378 17.50 -11.44 13.78
CA ILE A 378 17.87 -10.13 14.32
C ILE A 378 16.74 -9.50 15.12
N GLY A 379 17.08 -8.52 15.97
CA GLY A 379 16.11 -7.71 16.70
C GLY A 379 15.33 -8.47 17.78
N ALA A 380 14.26 -7.86 18.29
CA ALA A 380 13.50 -8.34 19.44
C ALA A 380 12.76 -9.67 19.20
N ALA A 381 12.42 -9.98 17.94
CA ALA A 381 11.71 -11.20 17.56
C ALA A 381 12.61 -12.44 17.44
N ALA A 382 13.95 -12.30 17.54
CA ALA A 382 14.91 -13.36 17.21
C ALA A 382 14.66 -14.67 17.98
N GLU A 383 14.49 -14.60 19.30
CA GLU A 383 14.24 -15.78 20.15
C GLU A 383 12.91 -16.46 19.83
N THR A 384 11.84 -15.67 19.60
CA THR A 384 10.51 -16.19 19.24
C THR A 384 10.56 -16.89 17.89
N PHE A 385 11.27 -16.31 16.92
CA PHE A 385 11.42 -16.90 15.59
C PHE A 385 12.29 -18.16 15.62
N ALA A 386 13.36 -18.16 16.43
CA ALA A 386 14.17 -19.36 16.65
C ALA A 386 13.33 -20.52 17.19
N ALA A 387 12.45 -20.25 18.16
CA ALA A 387 11.55 -21.26 18.71
C ALA A 387 10.56 -21.81 17.65
N THR A 388 10.04 -20.94 16.75
CA THR A 388 9.15 -21.38 15.67
C THR A 388 9.88 -22.18 14.59
N LEU A 389 11.12 -21.83 14.24
CA LEU A 389 11.95 -22.55 13.27
C LEU A 389 12.37 -23.91 13.80
N GLY A 390 12.67 -24.00 15.11
CA GLY A 390 13.03 -25.25 15.79
C GLY A 390 14.17 -26.01 15.12
N SER A 391 13.99 -27.32 14.92
CA SER A 391 14.91 -28.15 14.16
C SER A 391 14.63 -28.21 12.66
N ASP A 392 13.54 -27.62 12.20
CA ASP A 392 13.07 -27.72 10.81
C ASP A 392 13.90 -26.83 9.87
N VAL A 393 14.45 -25.71 10.40
CA VAL A 393 15.30 -24.78 9.65
C VAL A 393 16.57 -24.48 10.44
N PRO A 394 17.78 -24.72 9.88
CA PRO A 394 19.02 -24.23 10.46
C PRO A 394 18.93 -22.71 10.67
N HIS A 395 19.31 -22.23 11.86
CA HIS A 395 19.23 -20.80 12.14
C HIS A 395 20.34 -20.33 13.10
N GLU A 396 20.56 -19.01 13.10
CA GLU A 396 21.56 -18.36 13.96
C GLU A 396 21.04 -16.99 14.41
N ILE A 397 21.17 -16.66 15.70
CA ILE A 397 20.84 -15.34 16.22
C ILE A 397 22.05 -14.44 16.04
N CYS A 398 21.93 -13.46 15.13
CA CYS A 398 22.98 -12.55 14.69
C CYS A 398 23.01 -11.21 15.41
N GLN A 399 21.95 -10.88 16.18
CA GLN A 399 21.75 -9.63 16.90
C GLN A 399 21.63 -8.40 16.00
N THR A 400 22.58 -8.13 15.08
CA THR A 400 22.61 -6.95 14.23
C THR A 400 22.54 -7.31 12.74
N MET A 401 22.14 -6.34 11.91
CA MET A 401 21.97 -6.53 10.47
C MET A 401 23.30 -6.80 9.76
N ASP A 402 24.35 -6.09 10.11
CA ASP A 402 25.68 -6.24 9.50
C ASP A 402 26.24 -7.65 9.74
N VAL A 403 26.08 -8.20 10.94
CA VAL A 403 26.49 -9.59 11.27
C VAL A 403 25.65 -10.58 10.47
N ALA A 404 24.33 -10.40 10.41
CA ALA A 404 23.42 -11.27 9.65
C ALA A 404 23.78 -11.29 8.16
N VAL A 405 23.99 -10.12 7.54
CA VAL A 405 24.38 -10.01 6.12
C VAL A 405 25.74 -10.67 5.88
N ALA A 406 26.74 -10.43 6.73
CA ALA A 406 28.07 -11.02 6.57
C ALA A 406 28.02 -12.56 6.66
N ARG A 407 27.28 -13.12 7.65
CA ARG A 407 27.10 -14.56 7.81
C ARG A 407 26.34 -15.19 6.65
N ALA A 408 25.21 -14.61 6.27
CA ALA A 408 24.40 -15.07 5.14
C ALA A 408 25.20 -15.08 3.84
N THR A 409 25.97 -14.02 3.58
CA THR A 409 26.83 -13.92 2.40
C THR A 409 27.91 -15.00 2.40
N HIS A 410 28.62 -15.16 3.51
CA HIS A 410 29.69 -16.17 3.60
C HIS A 410 29.17 -17.60 3.33
N GLU A 411 28.07 -17.97 4.00
CA GLU A 411 27.51 -19.31 3.86
C GLU A 411 26.87 -19.55 2.49
N ALA A 412 26.21 -18.53 1.91
CA ALA A 412 25.67 -18.60 0.56
C ALA A 412 26.77 -18.85 -0.50
N LEU A 413 27.93 -18.19 -0.37
CA LEU A 413 29.05 -18.32 -1.31
C LEU A 413 29.75 -19.70 -1.19
N VAL A 414 29.83 -20.28 0.02
CA VAL A 414 30.50 -21.57 0.22
C VAL A 414 29.55 -22.77 0.09
N SER A 415 28.26 -22.56 -0.10
CA SER A 415 27.24 -23.61 -0.16
C SER A 415 27.40 -24.58 -1.34
N GLY A 416 28.07 -24.15 -2.42
CA GLY A 416 28.23 -24.93 -3.65
C GLY A 416 26.91 -25.11 -4.44
N ALA A 417 25.84 -24.43 -4.06
CA ALA A 417 24.57 -24.48 -4.78
C ALA A 417 24.68 -23.78 -6.13
N ALA A 418 23.97 -24.27 -7.15
CA ALA A 418 23.93 -23.67 -8.48
C ALA A 418 23.42 -22.21 -8.48
N GLN A 419 22.60 -21.86 -7.50
CA GLN A 419 22.17 -20.50 -7.19
C GLN A 419 21.86 -20.40 -5.70
N SER A 420 22.38 -19.37 -5.03
CA SER A 420 22.03 -19.01 -3.65
C SER A 420 21.38 -17.64 -3.61
N ILE A 421 20.46 -17.45 -2.65
CA ILE A 421 19.70 -16.20 -2.49
C ILE A 421 19.94 -15.68 -1.07
N VAL A 422 20.55 -14.52 -0.92
CA VAL A 422 20.56 -13.79 0.36
C VAL A 422 19.37 -12.84 0.36
N LEU A 423 18.36 -13.15 1.16
CA LEU A 423 17.06 -12.48 1.19
C LEU A 423 16.87 -11.76 2.53
N LEU A 424 16.79 -10.44 2.52
CA LEU A 424 16.27 -9.66 3.65
C LEU A 424 14.76 -9.53 3.50
N SER A 425 13.99 -10.25 4.34
CA SER A 425 12.51 -10.20 4.35
C SER A 425 12.03 -10.42 5.80
N PRO A 426 11.90 -9.33 6.59
CA PRO A 426 11.86 -9.37 8.04
C PRO A 426 10.69 -10.13 8.66
N ALA A 427 9.51 -10.17 8.05
CA ALA A 427 8.26 -10.74 8.57
C ALA A 427 7.75 -10.06 9.87
N CYS A 428 8.15 -8.79 10.13
CA CYS A 428 7.85 -8.03 11.35
C CYS A 428 7.25 -6.66 11.06
#